data_088be58685c027b70eac1d841246e316
#
_entry.id   088be58685c027b70eac1d841246e316
#
_cell.length_a   1.000
_cell.length_b   1.000
_cell.length_c   1.000
_cell.angle_alpha   90.00
_cell.angle_beta   90.00
_cell.angle_gamma   90.00
#
_symmetry.space_group_name_H-M   'P 1'
#
loop_
_entity.id
_entity.type
_entity.pdbx_description
1 polymer ?
#
loop_
_entity_poly.entity_id
_entity_poly.type
_entity_poly.pdbx_seq_one_letter_code
_entity_poly.pdbx_strand_id
1 'polypeptide(L)'
;MAYKPQAGAQMASPNVIPMADIMLVLLIIFMVVTPLLTKDIPVDLTPAQNSRDMQDADKDDAIVVAVTRDGRIYLGSSKVEKDDLTGQIKDRLSSRLDKTVYVRSDSRAKYGDVVAVVDEIRSAGVDQLGLLTQRMEKATTAPRPPAAD
;
A
#
# COMPACT_ATOMS: atom_id res chain seq x y z
N MET A 1 -35.77 -23.99 68.63
CA MET A 1 -35.41 -24.18 67.21
C MET A 1 -34.66 -22.95 66.74
N ALA A 2 -33.37 -23.08 66.59
CA ALA A 2 -32.53 -21.94 66.16
C ALA A 2 -32.55 -21.80 64.62
N TYR A 3 -33.07 -20.69 64.13
CA TYR A 3 -33.05 -20.34 62.72
C TYR A 3 -31.60 -19.95 62.33
N LYS A 4 -30.99 -20.76 61.46
CA LYS A 4 -29.66 -20.47 60.92
C LYS A 4 -29.83 -19.69 59.62
N PRO A 5 -29.49 -18.41 59.60
CA PRO A 5 -29.59 -17.67 58.35
C PRO A 5 -28.59 -18.27 57.30
N GLN A 6 -29.13 -18.72 56.20
CA GLN A 6 -28.30 -19.08 55.06
C GLN A 6 -27.57 -17.83 54.58
N ALA A 7 -26.25 -17.86 54.68
CA ALA A 7 -25.42 -16.89 54.04
C ALA A 7 -25.72 -16.92 52.53
N GLY A 8 -26.27 -15.83 52.01
CA GLY A 8 -26.55 -15.70 50.60
C GLY A 8 -25.27 -15.99 49.79
N ALA A 9 -25.43 -16.81 48.78
CA ALA A 9 -24.33 -17.11 47.86
C ALA A 9 -23.77 -15.77 47.35
N GLN A 10 -22.55 -15.49 47.76
CA GLN A 10 -21.82 -14.38 47.18
C GLN A 10 -21.65 -14.68 45.67
N MET A 11 -22.41 -14.00 44.87
CA MET A 11 -22.19 -14.00 43.44
C MET A 11 -20.79 -13.38 43.23
N ALA A 12 -19.81 -14.22 42.98
CA ALA A 12 -18.48 -13.76 42.59
C ALA A 12 -18.63 -13.01 41.27
N SER A 13 -18.56 -11.68 41.33
CA SER A 13 -18.50 -10.86 40.12
C SER A 13 -17.26 -11.23 39.34
N PRO A 14 -17.38 -11.60 38.08
CA PRO A 14 -16.19 -11.91 37.28
C PRO A 14 -15.25 -10.70 37.28
N ASN A 15 -13.98 -10.92 37.63
CA ASN A 15 -12.98 -9.87 37.60
C ASN A 15 -12.65 -9.58 36.15
N VAL A 16 -13.15 -8.46 35.62
CA VAL A 16 -12.95 -8.02 34.21
C VAL A 16 -11.58 -7.42 33.96
N ILE A 17 -10.79 -7.12 35.00
CA ILE A 17 -9.49 -6.48 34.88
C ILE A 17 -8.50 -7.34 34.07
N PRO A 18 -8.33 -8.66 34.35
CA PRO A 18 -7.44 -9.50 33.53
C PRO A 18 -7.92 -9.65 32.08
N MET A 19 -9.24 -9.68 31.86
CA MET A 19 -9.81 -9.73 30.52
C MET A 19 -9.56 -8.44 29.73
N ALA A 20 -9.74 -7.30 30.38
CA ALA A 20 -9.46 -5.99 29.78
C ALA A 20 -7.97 -5.82 29.42
N ASP A 21 -7.07 -6.34 30.25
CA ASP A 21 -5.62 -6.29 30.00
C ASP A 21 -5.25 -7.11 28.75
N ILE A 22 -5.76 -8.34 28.62
CA ILE A 22 -5.55 -9.16 27.42
C ILE A 22 -6.10 -8.47 26.17
N MET A 23 -7.30 -7.88 26.24
CA MET A 23 -7.90 -7.14 25.13
C MET A 23 -7.05 -5.93 24.74
N LEU A 24 -6.52 -5.20 25.71
CA LEU A 24 -5.66 -4.04 25.49
C LEU A 24 -4.35 -4.45 24.83
N VAL A 25 -3.73 -5.54 25.30
CA VAL A 25 -2.49 -6.07 24.71
C VAL A 25 -2.71 -6.53 23.27
N LEU A 26 -3.81 -7.23 22.99
CA LEU A 26 -4.17 -7.63 21.63
C LEU A 26 -4.41 -6.42 20.74
N LEU A 27 -5.08 -5.38 21.23
CA LEU A 27 -5.31 -4.15 20.51
C LEU A 27 -3.99 -3.47 20.10
N ILE A 28 -3.03 -3.38 21.02
CA ILE A 28 -1.71 -2.80 20.75
C ILE A 28 -0.94 -3.65 19.73
N ILE A 29 -0.99 -4.97 19.86
CA ILE A 29 -0.33 -5.89 18.93
C ILE A 29 -0.89 -5.69 17.52
N PHE A 30 -2.21 -5.65 17.35
CA PHE A 30 -2.83 -5.39 16.05
C PHE A 30 -2.49 -4.01 15.50
N MET A 31 -2.45 -2.98 16.35
CA MET A 31 -2.04 -1.64 15.94
C MET A 31 -0.61 -1.58 15.42
N VAL A 32 0.31 -2.34 16.02
CA VAL A 32 1.73 -2.37 15.61
C VAL A 32 1.94 -3.27 14.39
N VAL A 33 1.22 -4.40 14.29
CA VAL A 33 1.39 -5.37 13.20
C VAL A 33 0.71 -4.91 11.91
N THR A 34 -0.41 -4.19 12.00
CA THR A 34 -1.17 -3.76 10.80
C THR A 34 -0.33 -2.96 9.79
N PRO A 35 0.47 -1.95 10.18
CA PRO A 35 1.31 -1.24 9.21
C PRO A 35 2.44 -2.10 8.61
N LEU A 36 2.86 -3.17 9.29
CA LEU A 36 3.89 -4.08 8.77
C LEU A 36 3.37 -5.02 7.67
N LEU A 37 2.06 -5.11 7.52
CA LEU A 37 1.42 -5.93 6.48
C LEU A 37 1.29 -5.20 5.14
N THR A 38 1.54 -3.89 5.10
CA THR A 38 1.69 -3.18 3.83
C THR A 38 2.96 -3.66 3.15
N LYS A 39 2.79 -4.59 2.24
CA LYS A 39 3.87 -5.10 1.39
C LYS A 39 4.13 -4.12 0.25
N ASP A 40 4.60 -2.94 0.60
CA ASP A 40 5.10 -2.02 -0.39
C ASP A 40 6.41 -2.57 -0.96
N ILE A 41 6.40 -2.83 -2.24
CA ILE A 41 7.61 -3.21 -2.95
C ILE A 41 8.48 -1.95 -3.01
N PRO A 42 9.68 -1.99 -2.42
CA PRO A 42 10.57 -0.83 -2.42
C PRO A 42 11.04 -0.56 -3.85
N VAL A 43 10.49 0.47 -4.46
CA VAL A 43 10.95 1.01 -5.74
C VAL A 43 11.24 2.49 -5.55
N ASP A 44 12.43 2.92 -5.93
CA ASP A 44 12.80 4.33 -5.95
C ASP A 44 12.17 4.97 -7.19
N LEU A 45 11.11 5.72 -7.00
CA LEU A 45 10.37 6.34 -8.10
C LEU A 45 11.22 7.39 -8.83
N THR A 46 11.03 7.48 -10.13
CA THR A 46 11.66 8.51 -10.95
C THR A 46 11.10 9.89 -10.57
N PRO A 47 11.96 10.86 -10.22
CA PRO A 47 11.50 12.20 -9.91
C PRO A 47 10.94 12.90 -11.15
N ALA A 48 9.79 13.56 -11.01
CA ALA A 48 9.17 14.34 -12.07
C ALA A 48 8.79 15.73 -11.57
N GLN A 49 9.03 16.74 -12.42
CA GLN A 49 8.78 18.14 -12.06
C GLN A 49 7.30 18.54 -12.14
N ASN A 50 6.52 17.88 -13.00
CA ASN A 50 5.12 18.21 -13.26
C ASN A 50 4.20 17.01 -13.00
N SER A 51 4.43 16.29 -11.90
CA SER A 51 3.55 15.19 -11.50
C SER A 51 2.21 15.72 -10.96
N ARG A 52 1.11 15.07 -11.37
CA ARG A 52 -0.21 15.26 -10.75
C ARG A 52 -0.38 14.27 -9.62
N ASP A 53 -1.05 14.68 -8.56
CA ASP A 53 -1.39 13.77 -7.46
C ASP A 53 -2.40 12.74 -7.97
N MET A 54 -2.05 11.47 -7.88
CA MET A 54 -2.90 10.34 -8.27
C MET A 54 -3.39 9.63 -7.00
N GLN A 55 -4.32 10.25 -6.29
CA GLN A 55 -4.89 9.72 -5.05
C GLN A 55 -5.59 8.36 -5.24
N ASP A 56 -6.03 8.09 -6.46
CA ASP A 56 -6.68 6.81 -6.79
C ASP A 56 -5.69 5.63 -6.84
N ALA A 57 -4.39 5.89 -6.98
CA ALA A 57 -3.35 4.87 -6.95
C ALA A 57 -3.10 4.30 -5.54
N ASP A 58 -3.44 5.08 -4.51
CA ASP A 58 -3.26 4.69 -3.10
C ASP A 58 -4.48 3.94 -2.53
N LYS A 59 -5.53 3.77 -3.33
CA LYS A 59 -6.69 2.97 -2.93
C LYS A 59 -6.32 1.50 -2.83
N ASP A 60 -6.85 0.82 -1.82
CA ASP A 60 -6.60 -0.61 -1.57
C ASP A 60 -6.94 -1.51 -2.77
N ASP A 61 -7.84 -1.05 -3.62
CA ASP A 61 -8.31 -1.76 -4.79
C ASP A 61 -7.59 -1.35 -6.09
N ALA A 62 -6.66 -0.39 -6.06
CA ALA A 62 -5.92 0.03 -7.24
C ALA A 62 -5.08 -1.11 -7.83
N ILE A 63 -5.10 -1.24 -9.16
CA ILE A 63 -4.23 -2.20 -9.85
C ILE A 63 -2.88 -1.49 -10.09
N VAL A 64 -1.88 -1.86 -9.29
CA VAL A 64 -0.55 -1.30 -9.39
C VAL A 64 0.42 -2.36 -9.88
N VAL A 65 1.12 -2.06 -10.95
CA VAL A 65 2.22 -2.87 -11.49
C VAL A 65 3.53 -2.20 -11.14
N ALA A 66 4.39 -2.89 -10.42
CA ALA A 66 5.71 -2.37 -10.06
C ALA A 66 6.81 -3.07 -10.86
N VAL A 67 7.75 -2.27 -11.38
CA VAL A 67 8.94 -2.74 -12.10
C VAL A 67 10.17 -2.35 -11.28
N THR A 68 10.89 -3.36 -10.80
CA THR A 68 12.11 -3.13 -10.01
C THR A 68 13.34 -2.95 -10.92
N ARG A 69 14.43 -2.43 -10.35
CA ARG A 69 15.72 -2.26 -11.04
C ARG A 69 16.24 -3.54 -11.71
N ASP A 70 15.90 -4.71 -11.15
CA ASP A 70 16.33 -6.03 -11.63
C ASP A 70 15.43 -6.58 -12.75
N GLY A 71 14.46 -5.77 -13.22
CA GLY A 71 13.50 -6.17 -14.25
C GLY A 71 12.39 -7.12 -13.73
N ARG A 72 12.26 -7.29 -12.43
CA ARG A 72 11.18 -8.08 -11.85
C ARG A 72 9.88 -7.29 -11.85
N ILE A 73 8.80 -7.98 -12.19
CA ILE A 73 7.47 -7.39 -12.29
C ILE A 73 6.63 -7.89 -11.12
N TYR A 74 5.91 -6.97 -10.49
CA TYR A 74 4.98 -7.25 -9.41
C TYR A 74 3.62 -6.67 -9.72
N LEU A 75 2.57 -7.46 -9.52
CA LEU A 75 1.18 -7.02 -9.61
C LEU A 75 0.60 -6.92 -8.20
N GLY A 76 0.52 -5.70 -7.69
CA GLY A 76 0.29 -5.47 -6.26
C GLY A 76 1.46 -6.01 -5.44
N SER A 77 1.22 -7.01 -4.58
CA SER A 77 2.26 -7.67 -3.76
C SER A 77 2.79 -8.99 -4.34
N SER A 78 2.25 -9.45 -5.45
CA SER A 78 2.60 -10.74 -6.05
C SER A 78 3.61 -10.56 -7.17
N LYS A 79 4.69 -11.37 -7.15
CA LYS A 79 5.62 -11.43 -8.28
C LYS A 79 4.94 -12.12 -9.46
N VAL A 80 5.04 -11.52 -10.64
CA VAL A 80 4.42 -12.03 -11.88
C VAL A 80 5.46 -12.07 -12.98
N GLU A 81 5.42 -13.09 -13.81
CA GLU A 81 6.21 -13.13 -15.03
C GLU A 81 5.54 -12.31 -16.13
N LYS A 82 6.34 -11.83 -17.07
CA LYS A 82 5.89 -10.95 -18.13
C LYS A 82 4.76 -11.58 -18.95
N ASP A 83 4.88 -12.86 -19.28
CA ASP A 83 3.92 -13.60 -20.13
C ASP A 83 2.56 -13.78 -19.44
N ASP A 84 2.54 -13.88 -18.10
CA ASP A 84 1.33 -14.04 -17.30
C ASP A 84 0.67 -12.69 -16.94
N LEU A 85 1.40 -11.59 -17.10
CA LEU A 85 0.95 -10.26 -16.66
C LEU A 85 -0.36 -9.84 -17.33
N THR A 86 -0.44 -10.01 -18.65
CA THR A 86 -1.62 -9.66 -19.46
C THR A 86 -2.86 -10.41 -19.00
N GLY A 87 -2.74 -11.73 -18.74
CA GLY A 87 -3.84 -12.57 -18.27
C GLY A 87 -4.35 -12.11 -16.90
N GLN A 88 -3.43 -11.93 -15.94
CA GLN A 88 -3.78 -11.52 -14.57
C GLN A 88 -4.39 -10.11 -14.50
N ILE A 89 -3.91 -9.18 -15.32
CA ILE A 89 -4.49 -7.83 -15.41
C ILE A 89 -5.89 -7.92 -15.99
N LYS A 90 -6.08 -8.67 -17.08
CA LYS A 90 -7.37 -8.85 -17.73
C LYS A 90 -8.41 -9.45 -16.78
N ASP A 91 -8.03 -10.44 -15.99
CA ASP A 91 -8.90 -11.05 -14.98
C ASP A 91 -9.33 -10.03 -13.91
N ARG A 92 -8.39 -9.20 -13.44
CA ARG A 92 -8.69 -8.14 -12.45
C ARG A 92 -9.53 -7.00 -13.04
N LEU A 93 -9.37 -6.68 -14.32
CA LEU A 93 -10.14 -5.66 -15.02
C LEU A 93 -11.55 -6.11 -15.36
N SER A 94 -11.78 -7.40 -15.57
CA SER A 94 -13.08 -7.94 -15.96
C SER A 94 -14.19 -7.69 -14.94
N SER A 95 -13.81 -7.57 -13.66
CA SER A 95 -14.74 -7.29 -12.56
C SER A 95 -14.91 -5.80 -12.25
N ARG A 96 -14.29 -4.89 -13.03
CA ARG A 96 -14.26 -3.46 -12.77
C ARG A 96 -14.86 -2.62 -13.89
N LEU A 97 -15.51 -1.54 -13.50
CA LEU A 97 -16.01 -0.50 -14.42
C LEU A 97 -14.88 0.45 -14.84
N ASP A 98 -13.95 0.72 -13.93
CA ASP A 98 -12.78 1.57 -14.17
C ASP A 98 -11.57 0.71 -14.52
N LYS A 99 -11.10 0.84 -15.75
CA LYS A 99 -9.98 0.09 -16.31
C LYS A 99 -8.67 0.89 -16.24
N THR A 100 -8.42 1.48 -15.09
CA THR A 100 -7.18 2.21 -14.82
C THR A 100 -6.16 1.30 -14.17
N VAL A 101 -4.95 1.30 -14.72
CA VAL A 101 -3.78 0.58 -14.18
C VAL A 101 -2.67 1.58 -13.92
N TYR A 102 -2.07 1.47 -12.75
CA TYR A 102 -0.93 2.30 -12.36
C TYR A 102 0.36 1.53 -12.50
N VAL A 103 1.38 2.16 -13.06
CA VAL A 103 2.72 1.60 -13.21
C VAL A 103 3.68 2.36 -12.32
N ARG A 104 4.35 1.63 -11.44
CA ARG A 104 5.41 2.14 -10.57
C ARG A 104 6.74 1.57 -11.04
N SER A 105 7.63 2.42 -11.53
CA SER A 105 8.94 2.01 -12.01
C SER A 105 10.06 2.54 -11.12
N ASP A 106 11.04 1.68 -10.81
CA ASP A 106 12.29 2.12 -10.18
C ASP A 106 13.06 3.02 -11.15
N SER A 107 13.64 4.11 -10.63
CA SER A 107 14.45 5.06 -11.41
C SER A 107 15.66 4.41 -12.07
N ARG A 108 16.11 3.29 -11.55
CA ARG A 108 17.25 2.51 -12.05
C ARG A 108 16.83 1.31 -12.90
N ALA A 109 15.53 1.12 -13.15
CA ALA A 109 15.05 0.09 -14.05
C ALA A 109 15.46 0.40 -15.49
N LYS A 110 15.74 -0.64 -16.25
CA LYS A 110 16.04 -0.45 -17.67
C LYS A 110 14.79 0.02 -18.41
N TYR A 111 14.95 1.07 -19.20
CA TYR A 111 13.85 1.64 -19.99
C TYR A 111 13.13 0.60 -20.85
N GLY A 112 13.89 -0.32 -21.49
CA GLY A 112 13.33 -1.39 -22.30
C GLY A 112 12.40 -2.33 -21.52
N ASP A 113 12.72 -2.64 -20.27
CA ASP A 113 11.88 -3.50 -19.41
C ASP A 113 10.56 -2.79 -19.05
N VAL A 114 10.63 -1.49 -18.76
CA VAL A 114 9.45 -0.68 -18.44
C VAL A 114 8.53 -0.57 -19.66
N VAL A 115 9.09 -0.28 -20.84
CA VAL A 115 8.31 -0.19 -22.09
C VAL A 115 7.64 -1.52 -22.41
N ALA A 116 8.36 -2.63 -22.26
CA ALA A 116 7.80 -3.95 -22.50
C ALA A 116 6.62 -4.27 -21.57
N VAL A 117 6.71 -3.88 -20.29
CA VAL A 117 5.60 -4.03 -19.33
C VAL A 117 4.41 -3.14 -19.69
N VAL A 118 4.67 -1.91 -20.12
CA VAL A 118 3.60 -0.99 -20.55
C VAL A 118 2.87 -1.53 -21.78
N ASP A 119 3.59 -2.13 -22.73
CA ASP A 119 2.99 -2.74 -23.91
C ASP A 119 2.11 -3.96 -23.54
N GLU A 120 2.56 -4.80 -22.62
CA GLU A 120 1.77 -5.91 -22.09
C GLU A 120 0.49 -5.42 -21.38
N ILE A 121 0.58 -4.36 -20.58
CA ILE A 121 -0.56 -3.76 -19.91
C ILE A 121 -1.58 -3.24 -20.92
N ARG A 122 -1.12 -2.56 -21.97
CA ARG A 122 -1.99 -2.07 -23.05
C ARG A 122 -2.68 -3.20 -23.80
N SER A 123 -1.97 -4.29 -24.01
CA SER A 123 -2.52 -5.51 -24.67
C SER A 123 -3.63 -6.17 -23.84
N ALA A 124 -3.66 -5.93 -22.51
CA ALA A 124 -4.71 -6.40 -21.63
C ALA A 124 -6.04 -5.62 -21.76
N GLY A 125 -6.08 -4.52 -22.54
CA GLY A 125 -7.29 -3.72 -22.74
C GLY A 125 -7.52 -2.66 -21.67
N VAL A 126 -6.44 -2.03 -21.21
CA VAL A 126 -6.47 -0.93 -20.23
C VAL A 126 -6.86 0.36 -20.93
N ASP A 127 -7.86 1.08 -20.38
CA ASP A 127 -8.32 2.34 -20.94
C ASP A 127 -7.41 3.51 -20.53
N GLN A 128 -6.94 3.50 -19.28
CA GLN A 128 -6.07 4.53 -18.73
C GLN A 128 -4.86 3.93 -18.02
N LEU A 129 -3.69 4.47 -18.30
CA LEU A 129 -2.44 4.07 -17.67
C LEU A 129 -1.83 5.26 -16.92
N GLY A 130 -1.71 5.14 -15.61
CA GLY A 130 -1.05 6.11 -14.75
C GLY A 130 0.39 5.71 -14.45
N LEU A 131 1.36 6.58 -14.73
CA LEU A 131 2.74 6.36 -14.34
C LEU A 131 3.00 7.06 -13.00
N LEU A 132 3.32 6.30 -11.98
CA LEU A 132 3.65 6.82 -10.65
C LEU A 132 5.10 7.28 -10.61
N THR A 133 5.28 8.56 -10.30
CA THR A 133 6.59 9.20 -10.19
C THR A 133 6.67 9.95 -8.87
N GLN A 134 7.88 10.15 -8.37
CA GLN A 134 8.10 10.96 -7.18
C GLN A 134 8.08 12.45 -7.58
N ARG A 135 7.27 13.25 -6.86
CA ARG A 135 7.26 14.69 -7.05
C ARG A 135 8.59 15.28 -6.58
N MET A 136 9.31 15.98 -7.45
CA MET A 136 10.40 16.85 -7.02
C MET A 136 9.79 18.06 -6.30
N GLU A 137 9.91 18.11 -5.00
CA GLU A 137 9.69 19.33 -4.26
C GLU A 137 10.77 20.33 -4.72
N LYS A 138 10.33 21.41 -5.37
CA LYS A 138 11.20 22.51 -5.75
C LYS A 138 11.81 23.02 -4.46
N ALA A 139 13.10 22.77 -4.23
CA ALA A 139 13.81 23.31 -3.09
C ALA A 139 13.54 24.82 -3.09
N THR A 140 12.75 25.27 -2.12
CA THR A 140 12.55 26.68 -1.87
C THR A 140 13.93 27.22 -1.51
N THR A 141 14.56 27.89 -2.46
CA THR A 141 15.81 28.59 -2.23
C THR A 141 15.57 29.52 -1.08
N ALA A 142 16.05 29.17 0.11
CA ALA A 142 16.04 30.05 1.25
C ALA A 142 16.68 31.37 0.80
N PRO A 143 16.09 32.53 1.10
CA PRO A 143 16.68 33.81 0.73
C PRO A 143 18.06 33.90 1.37
N ARG A 144 19.06 34.07 0.51
CA ARG A 144 20.45 34.33 0.92
C ARG A 144 20.45 35.56 1.81
N PRO A 145 20.96 35.51 3.06
CA PRO A 145 21.07 36.68 3.88
C PRO A 145 21.91 37.73 3.15
N PRO A 146 21.55 39.03 3.26
CA PRO A 146 22.33 40.07 2.63
C PRO A 146 23.74 40.08 3.20
N ALA A 147 24.73 40.17 2.29
CA ALA A 147 26.12 40.35 2.67
C ALA A 147 26.22 41.63 3.48
N ALA A 148 26.71 41.52 4.71
CA ALA A 148 27.06 42.65 5.52
C ALA A 148 28.32 43.29 4.91
N ASP A 149 28.20 44.57 4.54
CA ASP A 149 29.33 45.43 4.26
C ASP A 149 30.00 45.85 5.57
#